data_f9b1e49395c19f83763c77571da5a963
#
_entry.id   f9b1e49395c19f83763c77571da5a963
#
_cell.length_a   1.000
_cell.length_b   1.000
_cell.length_c   1.000
_cell.angle_alpha   90.00
_cell.angle_beta   90.00
_cell.angle_gamma   90.00
#
_symmetry.space_group_name_H-M   'P 1'
#
loop_
_entity.id
_entity.type
_entity.pdbx_description
1 polymer ?
#
loop_
_entity_poly.entity_id
_entity_poly.type
_entity_poly.pdbx_seq_one_letter_code
_entity_poly.pdbx_strand_id
1 'polypeptide(L)'
;AKASGVCVLMVGHVTKDGHLAGPRVLEHIVDTVLYFEGDTHSSFRLVRSIKNRFGAVNELGVFAMTEKGLRGVTNPSAIFLSQHEQMVPGACVLVTQEGSRPLLVEIQALVDTAHVPNPRRLAVGLEQARLAMLLAVLHRHAGIACFDQDVFLNAVGGVKISEPAADLAVLLAIQSSIRNRALPKELIVFGEVGLAGEIRPCPRGQERLKEAAKLGFTVAIIPKANMPKTKIPGLRVIPVERIDQAISAAAELN
;
A
#
# COMPACT_ATOMS: atom_id res chain seq x y z
N ALA A 1 21.25 24.20 22.31
CA ALA A 1 21.37 22.77 22.15
C ALA A 1 22.71 22.36 21.54
N LYS A 2 23.06 22.77 20.31
CA LYS A 2 24.27 22.28 19.62
C LYS A 2 25.59 22.60 20.33
N ALA A 3 25.68 23.75 20.98
CA ALA A 3 26.89 24.16 21.72
C ALA A 3 26.98 23.51 23.11
N SER A 4 25.87 23.13 23.71
CA SER A 4 25.77 22.57 25.08
C SER A 4 25.63 21.07 25.15
N GLY A 5 25.47 20.37 24.00
CA GLY A 5 25.24 18.94 23.94
C GLY A 5 23.85 18.50 24.47
N VAL A 6 22.95 19.44 24.75
CA VAL A 6 21.60 19.16 25.27
C VAL A 6 20.70 18.69 24.13
N CYS A 7 19.99 17.57 24.32
CA CYS A 7 18.93 17.14 23.43
C CYS A 7 17.64 17.92 23.72
N VAL A 8 17.03 18.50 22.67
CA VAL A 8 15.78 19.26 22.81
C VAL A 8 14.69 18.55 22.02
N LEU A 9 13.61 18.13 22.72
CA LEU A 9 12.41 17.59 22.13
C LEU A 9 11.32 18.66 22.12
N MET A 10 10.87 19.04 20.93
CA MET A 10 9.76 19.97 20.75
C MET A 10 8.51 19.20 20.34
N VAL A 11 7.42 19.39 21.09
CA VAL A 11 6.12 18.81 20.78
C VAL A 11 5.22 19.89 20.18
N GLY A 12 4.66 19.63 19.00
CA GLY A 12 3.79 20.56 18.29
C GLY A 12 2.55 19.86 17.75
N HIS A 13 1.62 20.64 17.24
CA HIS A 13 0.42 20.15 16.56
C HIS A 13 0.56 20.31 15.06
N VAL A 14 -0.06 19.38 14.31
CA VAL A 14 -0.17 19.44 12.87
C VAL A 14 -1.49 20.14 12.51
N THR A 15 -1.46 21.04 11.54
CA THR A 15 -2.68 21.67 10.99
C THR A 15 -3.51 20.65 10.20
N LYS A 16 -4.78 20.96 9.89
CA LYS A 16 -5.65 20.14 9.05
C LYS A 16 -5.05 19.82 7.68
N ASP A 17 -4.16 20.68 7.19
CA ASP A 17 -3.46 20.53 5.91
C ASP A 17 -2.17 19.69 6.03
N GLY A 18 -1.90 19.08 7.19
CA GLY A 18 -0.75 18.22 7.42
C GLY A 18 0.57 18.95 7.65
N HIS A 19 0.56 20.28 7.88
CA HIS A 19 1.75 21.06 8.19
C HIS A 19 1.90 21.29 9.69
N LEU A 20 3.14 21.35 10.19
CA LEU A 20 3.42 21.77 11.57
C LEU A 20 2.79 23.14 11.82
N ALA A 21 1.97 23.24 12.88
CA ALA A 21 1.43 24.52 13.34
C ALA A 21 2.59 25.37 13.88
N GLY A 22 2.95 26.41 13.15
CA GLY A 22 4.05 27.32 13.49
C GLY A 22 4.85 27.77 12.25
N PRO A 23 5.87 28.59 12.43
CA PRO A 23 6.71 29.01 11.30
C PRO A 23 7.34 27.79 10.65
N ARG A 24 7.24 27.63 9.32
CA ARG A 24 7.92 26.59 8.52
C ARG A 24 9.45 26.55 8.76
N VAL A 25 9.99 27.63 9.33
CA VAL A 25 11.37 27.77 9.75
C VAL A 25 11.80 26.69 10.75
N LEU A 26 10.91 26.21 11.64
CA LEU A 26 11.26 25.20 12.64
C LEU A 26 11.65 23.86 12.01
N GLU A 27 10.96 23.43 10.97
CA GLU A 27 11.31 22.18 10.25
C GLU A 27 12.71 22.24 9.63
N HIS A 28 13.18 23.42 9.26
CA HIS A 28 14.53 23.59 8.69
C HIS A 28 15.62 23.60 9.76
N ILE A 29 15.30 24.03 10.98
CA ILE A 29 16.26 24.19 12.08
C ILE A 29 16.52 22.89 12.82
N VAL A 30 15.48 22.04 13.00
CA VAL A 30 15.59 20.78 13.73
C VAL A 30 16.29 19.70 12.91
N ASP A 31 16.94 18.76 13.58
CA ASP A 31 17.67 17.67 12.93
C ASP A 31 16.74 16.51 12.53
N THR A 32 15.67 16.28 13.28
CA THR A 32 14.70 15.22 13.04
C THR A 32 13.28 15.74 13.21
N VAL A 33 12.36 15.31 12.33
CA VAL A 33 10.93 15.57 12.42
C VAL A 33 10.19 14.24 12.36
N LEU A 34 9.41 13.95 13.39
CA LEU A 34 8.57 12.76 13.50
C LEU A 34 7.10 13.18 13.51
N TYR A 35 6.30 12.60 12.62
CA TYR A 35 4.86 12.77 12.64
C TYR A 35 4.20 11.58 13.34
N PHE A 36 3.30 11.90 14.25
CA PHE A 36 2.40 10.93 14.85
C PHE A 36 1.09 10.96 14.05
N GLU A 37 0.82 9.86 13.36
CA GLU A 37 -0.37 9.65 12.55
C GLU A 37 -1.27 8.62 13.26
N GLY A 38 -2.57 8.80 13.18
CA GLY A 38 -3.54 7.83 13.69
C GLY A 38 -4.93 8.43 13.83
N ASP A 39 -5.93 7.62 13.54
CA ASP A 39 -7.32 7.96 13.77
C ASP A 39 -7.64 7.86 15.27
N THR A 40 -8.55 8.71 15.76
CA THR A 40 -9.04 8.67 17.14
C THR A 40 -9.70 7.34 17.51
N HIS A 41 -10.23 6.64 16.53
CA HIS A 41 -10.87 5.33 16.69
C HIS A 41 -9.92 4.14 16.50
N SER A 42 -8.68 4.38 16.06
CA SER A 42 -7.70 3.31 15.87
C SER A 42 -6.94 3.00 17.16
N SER A 43 -6.79 1.72 17.47
CA SER A 43 -5.95 1.23 18.58
C SER A 43 -4.45 1.36 18.28
N PHE A 44 -4.07 1.81 17.09
CA PHE A 44 -2.70 1.93 16.64
C PHE A 44 -2.31 3.38 16.37
N ARG A 45 -1.01 3.65 16.50
CA ARG A 45 -0.38 4.92 16.11
C ARG A 45 0.78 4.64 15.19
N LEU A 46 0.87 5.41 14.12
CA LEU A 46 1.98 5.37 13.18
C LEU A 46 2.91 6.53 13.50
N VAL A 47 4.20 6.27 13.57
CA VAL A 47 5.23 7.29 13.76
C VAL A 47 6.09 7.31 12.51
N ARG A 48 5.98 8.38 11.74
CA ARG A 48 6.69 8.53 10.47
C ARG A 48 7.82 9.54 10.59
N SER A 49 9.01 9.16 10.15
CA SER A 49 10.15 10.05 10.03
C SER A 49 10.07 10.86 8.73
N ILE A 50 9.71 12.14 8.83
CA ILE A 50 9.60 13.04 7.66
C ILE A 50 10.96 13.67 7.33
N LYS A 51 11.74 13.98 8.36
CA LYS A 51 13.10 14.48 8.25
C LYS A 51 14.00 13.77 9.23
N ASN A 52 15.15 13.33 8.78
CA ASN A 52 16.19 12.78 9.64
C ASN A 52 17.58 13.12 9.07
N ARG A 53 18.29 14.01 9.73
CA ARG A 53 19.60 14.49 9.28
C ARG A 53 20.69 13.43 9.41
N PHE A 54 20.52 12.48 10.33
CA PHE A 54 21.54 11.50 10.71
C PHE A 54 21.14 10.06 10.36
N GLY A 55 20.05 9.84 9.62
CA GLY A 55 19.58 8.53 9.25
C GLY A 55 18.58 8.54 8.11
N ALA A 56 17.93 7.40 7.88
CA ALA A 56 16.91 7.27 6.84
C ALA A 56 15.66 8.12 7.13
N VAL A 57 15.04 8.59 6.07
CA VAL A 57 13.73 9.28 6.10
C VAL A 57 12.63 8.32 5.64
N ASN A 58 11.39 8.69 5.89
CA ASN A 58 10.18 7.90 5.59
C ASN A 58 10.12 6.53 6.31
N GLU A 59 10.93 6.34 7.35
CA GLU A 59 10.80 5.18 8.23
C GLU A 59 9.46 5.24 8.98
N LEU A 60 8.82 4.09 9.11
CA LEU A 60 7.54 3.93 9.76
C LEU A 60 7.65 3.02 11.00
N GLY A 61 7.35 3.59 12.16
CA GLY A 61 7.12 2.84 13.40
C GLY A 61 5.63 2.62 13.64
N VAL A 62 5.24 1.41 13.99
CA VAL A 62 3.85 1.09 14.32
C VAL A 62 3.77 0.74 15.80
N PHE A 63 2.84 1.38 16.50
CA PHE A 63 2.67 1.24 17.94
C PHE A 63 1.20 0.96 18.28
N ALA A 64 0.95 0.02 19.16
CA ALA A 64 -0.36 -0.20 19.76
C ALA A 64 -0.55 0.72 20.98
N MET A 65 -1.74 1.30 21.09
CA MET A 65 -2.16 2.02 22.29
C MET A 65 -2.57 1.00 23.36
N THR A 66 -1.95 1.09 24.53
CA THR A 66 -2.28 0.25 25.70
C THR A 66 -2.53 1.12 26.90
N GLU A 67 -3.11 0.57 27.96
CA GLU A 67 -3.29 1.28 29.26
C GLU A 67 -1.95 1.78 29.82
N LYS A 68 -0.84 1.16 29.46
CA LYS A 68 0.51 1.55 29.89
C LYS A 68 1.24 2.46 28.89
N GLY A 69 0.54 2.95 27.85
CA GLY A 69 1.09 3.79 26.79
C GLY A 69 1.35 3.04 25.49
N LEU A 70 2.24 3.57 24.66
CA LEU A 70 2.59 3.04 23.35
C LEU A 70 3.51 1.81 23.45
N ARG A 71 3.12 0.72 22.79
CA ARG A 71 3.92 -0.50 22.66
C ARG A 71 4.25 -0.76 21.19
N GLY A 72 5.52 -0.92 20.85
CA GLY A 72 5.96 -1.25 19.49
C GLY A 72 5.35 -2.55 18.99
N VAL A 73 4.89 -2.55 17.73
CA VAL A 73 4.33 -3.73 17.06
C VAL A 73 5.42 -4.41 16.24
N THR A 74 5.72 -5.67 16.55
CA THR A 74 6.78 -6.43 15.88
C THR A 74 6.41 -6.87 14.47
N ASN A 75 5.13 -7.19 14.24
CA ASN A 75 4.58 -7.52 12.93
C ASN A 75 3.47 -6.52 12.54
N PRO A 76 3.82 -5.35 11.97
CA PRO A 76 2.83 -4.36 11.60
C PRO A 76 1.93 -4.82 10.44
N SER A 77 2.40 -5.70 9.57
CA SER A 77 1.57 -6.22 8.46
C SER A 77 0.29 -6.90 8.96
N ALA A 78 0.32 -7.54 10.13
CA ALA A 78 -0.87 -8.16 10.72
C ALA A 78 -2.02 -7.17 10.99
N ILE A 79 -1.73 -5.88 11.10
CA ILE A 79 -2.72 -4.81 11.32
C ILE A 79 -3.39 -4.40 10.01
N PHE A 80 -2.65 -4.47 8.91
CA PHE A 80 -3.06 -4.01 7.59
C PHE A 80 -3.59 -5.14 6.70
N LEU A 81 -3.76 -6.34 7.27
CA LEU A 81 -4.37 -7.49 6.64
C LEU A 81 -5.70 -7.79 7.32
N SER A 82 -6.75 -7.94 6.54
CA SER A 82 -8.06 -8.34 7.08
C SER A 82 -8.02 -9.80 7.54
N GLN A 83 -8.67 -10.08 8.67
CA GLN A 83 -8.80 -11.43 9.23
C GLN A 83 -10.07 -12.11 8.70
N HIS A 84 -10.24 -12.17 7.38
CA HIS A 84 -11.35 -12.92 6.81
C HIS A 84 -11.07 -14.42 6.91
N GLU A 85 -11.99 -15.19 7.47
CA GLU A 85 -11.92 -16.66 7.48
C GLU A 85 -12.05 -17.21 6.06
N GLN A 86 -12.90 -16.60 5.24
CA GLN A 86 -13.13 -16.95 3.84
C GLN A 86 -12.49 -15.95 2.88
N MET A 87 -12.13 -16.42 1.69
CA MET A 87 -11.70 -15.55 0.58
C MET A 87 -12.88 -14.68 0.12
N VAL A 88 -12.66 -13.39 -0.01
CA VAL A 88 -13.67 -12.41 -0.44
C VAL A 88 -13.26 -11.74 -1.76
N PRO A 89 -14.19 -11.59 -2.72
CA PRO A 89 -13.91 -10.82 -3.92
C PRO A 89 -13.55 -9.38 -3.60
N GLY A 90 -12.66 -8.81 -4.39
CA GLY A 90 -12.23 -7.42 -4.24
C GLY A 90 -11.07 -7.20 -3.27
N ALA A 91 -10.54 -8.23 -2.63
CA ALA A 91 -9.36 -8.12 -1.77
C ALA A 91 -8.08 -8.58 -2.50
N CYS A 92 -6.99 -7.81 -2.36
CA CYS A 92 -5.67 -8.13 -2.90
C CYS A 92 -4.58 -7.64 -1.95
N VAL A 93 -3.61 -8.49 -1.63
CA VAL A 93 -2.50 -8.09 -0.74
C VAL A 93 -1.36 -7.50 -1.54
N LEU A 94 -1.09 -6.23 -1.26
CA LEU A 94 0.04 -5.46 -1.77
C LEU A 94 1.25 -5.63 -0.85
N VAL A 95 2.45 -5.74 -1.42
CA VAL A 95 3.68 -5.47 -0.67
C VAL A 95 4.19 -4.08 -1.04
N THR A 96 3.94 -3.12 -0.15
CA THR A 96 4.42 -1.73 -0.27
C THR A 96 5.75 -1.54 0.43
N GLN A 97 6.43 -0.44 0.15
CA GLN A 97 7.69 -0.06 0.79
C GLN A 97 7.49 1.21 1.61
N GLU A 98 7.68 1.11 2.92
CA GLU A 98 7.67 2.26 3.82
C GLU A 98 9.08 2.48 4.37
N GLY A 99 9.76 3.51 3.88
CA GLY A 99 11.17 3.75 4.18
C GLY A 99 12.06 2.58 3.75
N SER A 100 12.76 1.98 4.70
CA SER A 100 13.58 0.78 4.46
C SER A 100 12.81 -0.53 4.61
N ARG A 101 11.57 -0.51 5.10
CA ARG A 101 10.81 -1.70 5.49
C ARG A 101 9.71 -2.05 4.50
N PRO A 102 9.65 -3.30 3.97
CA PRO A 102 8.48 -3.79 3.28
C PRO A 102 7.31 -3.96 4.27
N LEU A 103 6.11 -3.59 3.80
CA LEU A 103 4.88 -3.69 4.57
C LEU A 103 3.81 -4.35 3.68
N LEU A 104 3.10 -5.34 4.22
CA LEU A 104 1.98 -5.94 3.52
C LEU A 104 0.70 -5.22 3.93
N VAL A 105 -0.05 -4.79 2.93
CA VAL A 105 -1.31 -4.05 3.10
C VAL A 105 -2.38 -4.65 2.20
N GLU A 106 -3.53 -4.94 2.74
CA GLU A 106 -4.67 -5.36 1.93
C GLU A 106 -5.31 -4.16 1.26
N ILE A 107 -5.45 -4.25 -0.05
CA ILE A 107 -6.22 -3.34 -0.88
C ILE A 107 -7.59 -3.96 -1.11
N GLN A 108 -8.63 -3.22 -0.76
CA GLN A 108 -10.01 -3.62 -0.98
C GLN A 108 -10.63 -2.77 -2.07
N ALA A 109 -11.32 -3.41 -3.00
CA ALA A 109 -12.09 -2.78 -4.05
C ALA A 109 -13.55 -3.24 -3.97
N LEU A 110 -14.47 -2.29 -4.03
CA LEU A 110 -15.89 -2.54 -4.25
C LEU A 110 -16.28 -1.89 -5.57
N VAL A 111 -16.78 -2.70 -6.50
CA VAL A 111 -17.31 -2.25 -7.78
C VAL A 111 -18.77 -2.66 -7.86
N ASP A 112 -19.64 -1.69 -8.07
CA ASP A 112 -21.09 -1.91 -8.16
C ASP A 112 -21.70 -1.04 -9.25
N THR A 113 -22.88 -1.41 -9.71
CA THR A 113 -23.62 -0.63 -10.70
C THR A 113 -23.92 0.77 -10.16
N ALA A 114 -23.59 1.81 -10.94
CA ALA A 114 -23.92 3.17 -10.56
C ALA A 114 -25.42 3.44 -10.74
N HIS A 115 -26.03 3.99 -9.68
CA HIS A 115 -27.46 4.38 -9.71
C HIS A 115 -27.65 5.87 -10.05
N VAL A 116 -26.57 6.55 -10.38
CA VAL A 116 -26.57 7.99 -10.75
C VAL A 116 -25.84 8.19 -12.08
N PRO A 117 -26.15 9.25 -12.83
CA PRO A 117 -25.55 9.49 -14.16
C PRO A 117 -24.02 9.62 -14.14
N ASN A 118 -23.44 10.07 -13.01
CA ASN A 118 -22.00 10.22 -12.83
C ASN A 118 -21.50 9.16 -11.83
N PRO A 119 -20.89 8.07 -12.28
CA PRO A 119 -20.36 7.04 -11.41
C PRO A 119 -19.32 7.58 -10.44
N ARG A 120 -19.40 7.15 -9.20
CA ARG A 120 -18.48 7.57 -8.12
C ARG A 120 -17.15 6.85 -8.24
N ARG A 121 -16.09 7.58 -8.04
CA ARG A 121 -14.72 7.07 -7.97
C ARG A 121 -14.10 7.56 -6.67
N LEU A 122 -13.93 6.69 -5.70
CA LEU A 122 -13.42 7.06 -4.38
C LEU A 122 -12.25 6.16 -4.00
N ALA A 123 -11.20 6.76 -3.50
CA ALA A 123 -10.03 6.04 -2.98
C ALA A 123 -9.68 6.55 -1.57
N VAL A 124 -9.60 5.64 -0.61
CA VAL A 124 -9.19 5.91 0.77
C VAL A 124 -7.83 5.25 0.99
N GLY A 125 -6.86 6.04 1.43
CA GLY A 125 -5.48 5.58 1.61
C GLY A 125 -4.67 5.45 0.31
N LEU A 126 -5.24 5.78 -0.85
CA LEU A 126 -4.63 5.74 -2.18
C LEU A 126 -4.90 7.06 -2.91
N GLU A 127 -4.12 7.36 -3.95
CA GLU A 127 -4.28 8.60 -4.71
C GLU A 127 -5.48 8.52 -5.66
N GLN A 128 -6.42 9.45 -5.48
CA GLN A 128 -7.67 9.53 -6.27
C GLN A 128 -7.41 9.72 -7.78
N ALA A 129 -6.46 10.58 -8.14
CA ALA A 129 -6.13 10.83 -9.54
C ALA A 129 -5.55 9.59 -10.23
N ARG A 130 -4.79 8.78 -9.51
CA ARG A 130 -4.22 7.52 -10.01
C ARG A 130 -5.31 6.51 -10.37
N LEU A 131 -6.38 6.41 -9.56
CA LEU A 131 -7.50 5.52 -9.84
C LEU A 131 -8.12 5.77 -11.22
N ALA A 132 -8.34 7.03 -11.59
CA ALA A 132 -8.93 7.35 -12.90
C ALA A 132 -8.06 6.87 -14.07
N MET A 133 -6.74 7.02 -13.97
CA MET A 133 -5.79 6.53 -14.97
C MET A 133 -5.80 5.00 -15.05
N LEU A 134 -5.79 4.31 -13.91
CA LEU A 134 -5.79 2.85 -13.84
C LEU A 134 -7.07 2.25 -14.45
N LEU A 135 -8.23 2.86 -14.22
CA LEU A 135 -9.48 2.41 -14.86
C LEU A 135 -9.45 2.56 -16.39
N ALA A 136 -8.83 3.63 -16.91
CA ALA A 136 -8.64 3.80 -18.34
C ALA A 136 -7.69 2.73 -18.93
N VAL A 137 -6.61 2.41 -18.23
CA VAL A 137 -5.68 1.32 -18.60
C VAL A 137 -6.39 -0.04 -18.58
N LEU A 138 -7.18 -0.32 -17.55
CA LEU A 138 -7.94 -1.56 -17.42
C LEU A 138 -8.90 -1.76 -18.60
N HIS A 139 -9.63 -0.71 -18.96
CA HIS A 139 -10.51 -0.73 -20.13
C HIS A 139 -9.74 -0.93 -21.43
N ARG A 140 -8.72 -0.10 -21.68
CA ARG A 140 -8.02 -0.07 -22.97
C ARG A 140 -7.19 -1.32 -23.23
N HIS A 141 -6.53 -1.89 -22.21
CA HIS A 141 -5.54 -2.95 -22.36
C HIS A 141 -5.98 -4.32 -21.83
N ALA A 142 -7.06 -4.36 -21.04
CA ALA A 142 -7.61 -5.61 -20.54
C ALA A 142 -9.07 -5.85 -20.93
N GLY A 143 -9.69 -4.90 -21.64
CA GLY A 143 -11.10 -5.01 -22.10
C GLY A 143 -12.13 -4.98 -20.97
N ILE A 144 -11.74 -4.54 -19.78
CA ILE A 144 -12.63 -4.46 -18.61
C ILE A 144 -13.10 -3.02 -18.44
N ALA A 145 -14.39 -2.77 -18.72
CA ALA A 145 -15.01 -1.46 -18.64
C ALA A 145 -15.70 -1.25 -17.29
N CYS A 146 -15.59 -0.03 -16.76
CA CYS A 146 -16.26 0.41 -15.53
C CYS A 146 -17.03 1.72 -15.74
N PHE A 147 -17.56 1.98 -16.96
CA PHE A 147 -18.16 3.27 -17.30
C PHE A 147 -19.40 3.58 -16.48
N ASP A 148 -20.22 2.58 -16.23
CA ASP A 148 -21.50 2.61 -15.55
C ASP A 148 -21.43 2.02 -14.13
N GLN A 149 -20.22 1.94 -13.56
CA GLN A 149 -20.00 1.34 -12.26
C GLN A 149 -19.36 2.32 -11.29
N ASP A 150 -19.86 2.35 -10.06
CA ASP A 150 -19.18 2.96 -8.92
C ASP A 150 -17.95 2.12 -8.55
N VAL A 151 -16.83 2.77 -8.25
CA VAL A 151 -15.60 2.11 -7.82
C VAL A 151 -15.10 2.74 -6.53
N PHE A 152 -15.02 1.94 -5.49
CA PHE A 152 -14.51 2.33 -4.19
C PHE A 152 -13.26 1.52 -3.87
N LEU A 153 -12.21 2.20 -3.43
CA LEU A 153 -10.96 1.59 -2.99
C LEU A 153 -10.65 1.97 -1.56
N ASN A 154 -10.09 1.03 -0.82
CA ASN A 154 -9.65 1.24 0.55
C ASN A 154 -8.33 0.50 0.81
N ALA A 155 -7.35 1.20 1.37
CA ALA A 155 -6.18 0.58 1.98
C ALA A 155 -6.48 0.27 3.44
N VAL A 156 -6.43 -1.00 3.83
CA VAL A 156 -6.78 -1.45 5.18
C VAL A 156 -5.85 -0.85 6.23
N GLY A 157 -6.41 -0.51 7.39
CA GLY A 157 -5.66 0.03 8.54
C GLY A 157 -5.35 1.53 8.47
N GLY A 158 -5.94 2.25 7.49
CA GLY A 158 -5.81 3.72 7.39
C GLY A 158 -4.44 4.19 6.93
N VAL A 159 -3.60 3.30 6.41
CA VAL A 159 -2.28 3.66 5.86
C VAL A 159 -2.44 4.43 4.54
N LYS A 160 -1.59 5.44 4.33
CA LYS A 160 -1.50 6.16 3.05
C LYS A 160 -0.41 5.55 2.20
N ILE A 161 -0.77 5.04 1.03
CA ILE A 161 0.13 4.43 0.05
C ILE A 161 0.27 5.41 -1.11
N SER A 162 1.46 5.95 -1.31
CA SER A 162 1.79 6.89 -2.38
C SER A 162 2.67 6.28 -3.47
N GLU A 163 3.21 5.09 -3.25
CA GLU A 163 4.09 4.48 -4.25
C GLU A 163 3.31 3.83 -5.39
N PRO A 164 3.78 3.99 -6.66
CA PRO A 164 3.14 3.37 -7.83
C PRO A 164 3.14 1.84 -7.84
N ALA A 165 3.95 1.20 -7.01
CA ALA A 165 3.95 -0.26 -6.84
C ALA A 165 2.59 -0.85 -6.46
N ALA A 166 1.66 -0.03 -5.96
CA ALA A 166 0.29 -0.41 -5.62
C ALA A 166 -0.61 -0.65 -6.84
N ASP A 167 -0.27 -0.11 -8.00
CA ASP A 167 -1.15 -0.11 -9.17
C ASP A 167 -1.66 -1.49 -9.54
N LEU A 168 -0.76 -2.47 -9.61
CA LEU A 168 -1.11 -3.83 -10.02
C LEU A 168 -2.07 -4.48 -9.01
N ALA A 169 -1.85 -4.29 -7.72
CA ALA A 169 -2.74 -4.79 -6.67
C ALA A 169 -4.12 -4.14 -6.73
N VAL A 170 -4.18 -2.83 -6.99
CA VAL A 170 -5.43 -2.08 -7.20
C VAL A 170 -6.21 -2.66 -8.38
N LEU A 171 -5.56 -2.88 -9.53
CA LEU A 171 -6.21 -3.41 -10.72
C LEU A 171 -6.72 -4.83 -10.53
N LEU A 172 -5.95 -5.70 -9.86
CA LEU A 172 -6.39 -7.07 -9.56
C LEU A 172 -7.52 -7.09 -8.52
N ALA A 173 -7.53 -6.20 -7.53
CA ALA A 173 -8.64 -6.05 -6.60
C ALA A 173 -9.93 -5.60 -7.31
N ILE A 174 -9.84 -4.59 -8.20
CA ILE A 174 -10.98 -4.13 -9.02
C ILE A 174 -11.50 -5.29 -9.89
N GLN A 175 -10.63 -5.97 -10.60
CA GLN A 175 -10.98 -7.10 -11.46
C GLN A 175 -11.64 -8.25 -10.66
N SER A 176 -11.12 -8.57 -9.49
CA SER A 176 -11.69 -9.55 -8.56
C SER A 176 -13.12 -9.16 -8.14
N SER A 177 -13.35 -7.89 -7.79
CA SER A 177 -14.66 -7.36 -7.43
C SER A 177 -15.66 -7.44 -8.59
N ILE A 178 -15.28 -6.96 -9.79
CA ILE A 178 -16.14 -7.01 -10.99
C ILE A 178 -16.54 -8.43 -11.35
N ARG A 179 -15.61 -9.37 -11.26
CA ARG A 179 -15.85 -10.78 -11.60
C ARG A 179 -16.53 -11.56 -10.49
N ASN A 180 -16.70 -10.95 -9.32
CA ASN A 180 -17.17 -11.61 -8.09
C ASN A 180 -16.37 -12.90 -7.80
N ARG A 181 -15.06 -12.86 -8.01
CA ARG A 181 -14.15 -14.00 -7.88
C ARG A 181 -12.96 -13.61 -7.00
N ALA A 182 -12.89 -14.24 -5.83
CA ALA A 182 -11.84 -13.94 -4.86
C ALA A 182 -10.45 -14.34 -5.38
N LEU A 183 -9.43 -13.61 -4.97
CA LEU A 183 -8.02 -13.99 -5.16
C LEU A 183 -7.57 -14.91 -4.01
N PRO A 184 -6.56 -15.79 -4.23
CA PRO A 184 -6.01 -16.62 -3.16
C PRO A 184 -5.48 -15.78 -2.00
N LYS A 185 -5.72 -16.20 -0.78
CA LYS A 185 -5.26 -15.51 0.45
C LYS A 185 -3.74 -15.40 0.53
N GLU A 186 -3.05 -16.39 -0.02
CA GLU A 186 -1.60 -16.50 -0.01
C GLU A 186 -0.93 -15.75 -1.16
N LEU A 187 -1.71 -15.00 -1.96
CA LEU A 187 -1.22 -14.20 -3.07
C LEU A 187 -0.77 -12.82 -2.58
N ILE A 188 0.44 -12.42 -2.95
CA ILE A 188 0.88 -11.03 -2.91
C ILE A 188 1.11 -10.47 -4.29
N VAL A 189 0.96 -9.17 -4.41
CA VAL A 189 1.10 -8.46 -5.66
C VAL A 189 1.86 -7.16 -5.44
N PHE A 190 2.71 -6.78 -6.38
CA PHE A 190 3.23 -5.42 -6.53
C PHE A 190 3.65 -5.16 -7.97
N GLY A 191 3.61 -3.92 -8.40
CA GLY A 191 4.03 -3.49 -9.74
C GLY A 191 3.43 -2.15 -10.10
N GLU A 192 4.24 -1.27 -10.72
CA GLU A 192 3.73 -0.04 -11.32
C GLU A 192 3.11 -0.38 -12.68
N VAL A 193 2.00 0.28 -13.02
CA VAL A 193 1.32 0.09 -14.31
C VAL A 193 1.41 1.37 -15.13
N GLY A 194 2.03 1.26 -16.31
CA GLY A 194 2.12 2.36 -17.26
C GLY A 194 0.87 2.51 -18.13
N LEU A 195 0.73 3.67 -18.77
CA LEU A 195 -0.44 3.99 -19.60
C LEU A 195 -0.58 3.13 -20.86
N ALA A 196 0.51 2.49 -21.32
CA ALA A 196 0.48 1.53 -22.41
C ALA A 196 0.15 0.09 -21.94
N GLY A 197 -0.21 -0.10 -20.66
CA GLY A 197 -0.53 -1.40 -20.06
C GLY A 197 0.69 -2.25 -19.69
N GLU A 198 1.90 -1.67 -19.75
CA GLU A 198 3.12 -2.32 -19.31
C GLU A 198 3.22 -2.36 -17.80
N ILE A 199 3.82 -3.42 -17.27
CA ILE A 199 4.13 -3.57 -15.84
C ILE A 199 5.60 -3.23 -15.63
N ARG A 200 5.85 -2.18 -14.84
CA ARG A 200 7.17 -1.65 -14.56
C ARG A 200 7.74 -2.18 -13.24
N PRO A 201 9.07 -2.34 -13.15
CA PRO A 201 9.71 -2.79 -11.92
C PRO A 201 9.58 -1.79 -10.78
N CYS A 202 9.53 -2.32 -9.56
CA CYS A 202 9.53 -1.55 -8.34
C CYS A 202 10.87 -1.70 -7.60
N PRO A 203 11.31 -0.68 -6.86
CA PRO A 203 12.50 -0.79 -6.02
C PRO A 203 12.37 -1.90 -4.98
N ARG A 204 13.51 -2.51 -4.63
CA ARG A 204 13.60 -3.51 -3.55
C ARG A 204 12.68 -4.72 -3.72
N GLY A 205 12.51 -5.22 -4.95
CA GLY A 205 11.63 -6.37 -5.23
C GLY A 205 12.00 -7.63 -4.44
N GLN A 206 13.29 -7.88 -4.21
CA GLN A 206 13.74 -9.05 -3.44
C GLN A 206 13.37 -8.95 -1.96
N GLU A 207 13.50 -7.77 -1.36
CA GLU A 207 13.14 -7.54 0.04
C GLU A 207 11.63 -7.69 0.24
N ARG A 208 10.81 -7.20 -0.71
CA ARG A 208 9.35 -7.39 -0.71
C ARG A 208 8.98 -8.87 -0.72
N LEU A 209 9.59 -9.65 -1.61
CA LEU A 209 9.32 -11.08 -1.73
C LEU A 209 9.78 -11.88 -0.50
N LYS A 210 10.94 -11.53 0.08
CA LYS A 210 11.43 -12.17 1.30
C LYS A 210 10.51 -11.92 2.49
N GLU A 211 10.03 -10.69 2.66
CA GLU A 211 9.10 -10.36 3.75
C GLU A 211 7.76 -11.09 3.57
N ALA A 212 7.23 -11.14 2.33
CA ALA A 212 6.01 -11.89 2.04
C ALA A 212 6.17 -13.39 2.38
N ALA A 213 7.26 -14.02 1.94
CA ALA A 213 7.53 -15.43 2.23
C ALA A 213 7.67 -15.69 3.75
N LYS A 214 8.34 -14.80 4.47
CA LYS A 214 8.46 -14.85 5.94
C LYS A 214 7.10 -14.80 6.65
N LEU A 215 6.14 -14.08 6.07
CA LEU A 215 4.79 -13.95 6.61
C LEU A 215 3.83 -15.06 6.12
N GLY A 216 4.35 -16.07 5.39
CA GLY A 216 3.59 -17.25 4.99
C GLY A 216 2.88 -17.15 3.64
N PHE A 217 3.12 -16.11 2.86
CA PHE A 217 2.61 -16.02 1.50
C PHE A 217 3.37 -16.94 0.57
N THR A 218 2.64 -17.61 -0.33
CA THR A 218 3.20 -18.69 -1.17
C THR A 218 3.17 -18.39 -2.65
N VAL A 219 2.43 -17.36 -3.07
CA VAL A 219 2.32 -16.94 -4.47
C VAL A 219 2.56 -15.43 -4.61
N ALA A 220 3.27 -15.04 -5.66
CA ALA A 220 3.53 -13.64 -5.97
C ALA A 220 3.33 -13.36 -7.47
N ILE A 221 2.51 -12.37 -7.82
CA ILE A 221 2.43 -11.80 -9.19
C ILE A 221 3.19 -10.49 -9.18
N ILE A 222 4.26 -10.40 -9.96
CA ILE A 222 5.22 -9.29 -9.92
C ILE A 222 5.72 -8.91 -11.31
N PRO A 223 6.30 -7.70 -11.47
CA PRO A 223 6.98 -7.34 -12.71
C PRO A 223 8.10 -8.33 -13.04
N LYS A 224 8.22 -8.74 -14.30
CA LYS A 224 9.26 -9.66 -14.76
C LYS A 224 10.68 -9.18 -14.41
N ALA A 225 10.92 -7.88 -14.49
CA ALA A 225 12.20 -7.31 -14.13
C ALA A 225 12.53 -7.39 -12.61
N ASN A 226 11.55 -7.69 -11.77
CA ASN A 226 11.74 -7.96 -10.34
C ASN A 226 11.93 -9.45 -10.00
N MET A 227 12.02 -10.32 -11.00
CA MET A 227 12.32 -11.75 -10.75
C MET A 227 13.56 -11.90 -9.89
N PRO A 228 13.47 -12.66 -8.79
CA PRO A 228 14.63 -12.87 -7.92
C PRO A 228 15.69 -13.71 -8.63
N LYS A 229 16.95 -13.31 -8.48
CA LYS A 229 18.09 -14.08 -9.02
C LYS A 229 18.22 -15.46 -8.41
N THR A 230 17.83 -15.59 -7.15
CA THR A 230 17.84 -16.84 -6.39
C THR A 230 16.42 -17.18 -5.98
N LYS A 231 16.04 -18.43 -6.16
CA LYS A 231 14.71 -18.92 -5.79
C LYS A 231 14.44 -18.68 -4.28
N ILE A 232 13.28 -18.15 -3.94
CA ILE A 232 12.84 -17.96 -2.56
C ILE A 232 12.08 -19.22 -2.14
N PRO A 233 12.54 -19.95 -1.12
CA PRO A 233 11.86 -21.16 -0.67
C PRO A 233 10.40 -20.89 -0.27
N GLY A 234 9.49 -21.76 -0.70
CA GLY A 234 8.07 -21.66 -0.38
C GLY A 234 7.27 -20.60 -1.16
N LEU A 235 7.91 -19.80 -2.03
CA LEU A 235 7.24 -18.77 -2.80
C LEU A 235 7.29 -19.07 -4.30
N ARG A 236 6.12 -19.29 -4.91
CA ARG A 236 5.93 -19.35 -6.36
C ARG A 236 5.84 -17.92 -6.90
N VAL A 237 6.76 -17.53 -7.76
CA VAL A 237 6.78 -16.21 -8.38
C VAL A 237 6.28 -16.30 -9.82
N ILE A 238 5.28 -15.50 -10.15
CA ILE A 238 4.68 -15.40 -11.49
C ILE A 238 5.07 -14.03 -12.06
N PRO A 239 6.01 -13.99 -13.01
CA PRO A 239 6.45 -12.75 -13.63
C PRO A 239 5.46 -12.30 -14.71
N VAL A 240 5.16 -11.00 -14.74
CA VAL A 240 4.30 -10.40 -15.75
C VAL A 240 4.95 -9.14 -16.35
N GLU A 241 4.65 -8.86 -17.60
CA GLU A 241 5.14 -7.68 -18.33
C GLU A 241 4.00 -6.75 -18.74
N ARG A 242 2.75 -7.26 -18.75
CA ARG A 242 1.56 -6.52 -19.17
C ARG A 242 0.37 -6.84 -18.27
N ILE A 243 -0.59 -5.92 -18.23
CA ILE A 243 -1.78 -6.04 -17.37
C ILE A 243 -2.67 -7.25 -17.77
N ASP A 244 -2.81 -7.55 -19.07
CA ASP A 244 -3.57 -8.71 -19.55
C ASP A 244 -2.97 -10.03 -19.06
N GLN A 245 -1.64 -10.16 -19.03
CA GLN A 245 -0.95 -11.31 -18.44
C GLN A 245 -1.20 -11.45 -16.95
N ALA A 246 -1.18 -10.34 -16.22
CA ALA A 246 -1.43 -10.35 -14.77
C ALA A 246 -2.86 -10.80 -14.44
N ILE A 247 -3.84 -10.34 -15.22
CA ILE A 247 -5.25 -10.74 -15.07
C ILE A 247 -5.42 -12.24 -15.40
N SER A 248 -4.79 -12.72 -16.46
CA SER A 248 -4.83 -14.14 -16.82
C SER A 248 -4.18 -15.00 -15.74
N ALA A 249 -2.99 -14.61 -15.26
CA ALA A 249 -2.30 -15.30 -14.18
C ALA A 249 -3.13 -15.37 -12.89
N ALA A 250 -3.80 -14.28 -12.52
CA ALA A 250 -4.69 -14.25 -11.36
C ALA A 250 -5.93 -15.16 -11.54
N ALA A 251 -6.45 -15.24 -12.77
CA ALA A 251 -7.59 -16.11 -13.08
C ALA A 251 -7.24 -17.61 -13.04
N GLU A 252 -6.00 -17.98 -13.31
CA GLU A 252 -5.51 -19.37 -13.27
C GLU A 252 -5.21 -19.87 -11.84
N LEU A 253 -5.13 -18.97 -10.87
CA LEU A 253 -4.88 -19.32 -9.46
C LEU A 253 -6.15 -19.73 -8.69
N ASN A 254 -7.30 -19.61 -9.30
CA ASN A 254 -8.63 -19.87 -8.68
C ASN A 254 -9.25 -21.17 -9.15
#